data_3964419a863ee2326d50d879b94e9318
#
_entry.id   3964419a863ee2326d50d879b94e9318
#
_cell.length_a   1.000
_cell.length_b   1.000
_cell.length_c   1.000
_cell.angle_alpha   90.00
_cell.angle_beta   90.00
_cell.angle_gamma   90.00
#
_symmetry.space_group_name_H-M   'P 1'
#
loop_
_entity.id
_entity.type
_entity.pdbx_description
1 polymer ?
#
loop_
_entity_poly.entity_id
_entity_poly.type
_entity_poly.pdbx_seq_one_letter_code
_entity_poly.pdbx_strand_id
1 'polypeptide(L)'
;MESGTLEILSRPFERSEIKQRPGYNGKTLDYVEAHTVIARLNEAFDGDWTFQVVKHDVSETDVIVLGRLVAGGEIKEQFGGKPRTSGSQLGDDLKAAGSDCLKKCATLLGVALHLYRDEVVPGDNGDNGKTEDRDNLTPAQKVLRERKAQLATK
;
A
#
# COMPACT_ATOMS: atom_id res chain seq x y z
N MET A 1 -12.09 -12.42 12.02
CA MET A 1 -11.29 -13.21 11.05
C MET A 1 -10.63 -14.36 11.79
N GLU A 2 -10.72 -15.57 11.29
CA GLU A 2 -10.12 -16.76 11.90
C GLU A 2 -8.59 -16.76 11.73
N SER A 3 -7.86 -17.43 12.64
CA SER A 3 -6.39 -17.46 12.63
C SER A 3 -5.82 -18.04 11.32
N GLY A 4 -6.44 -19.10 10.79
CA GLY A 4 -6.04 -19.71 9.52
C GLY A 4 -6.23 -18.80 8.31
N THR A 5 -7.28 -18.00 8.27
CA THR A 5 -7.52 -17.02 7.22
C THR A 5 -6.43 -15.95 7.19
N LEU A 6 -6.03 -15.44 8.37
CA LEU A 6 -4.96 -14.44 8.46
C LEU A 6 -3.61 -15.01 8.00
N GLU A 7 -3.31 -16.26 8.32
CA GLU A 7 -2.10 -16.94 7.87
C GLU A 7 -2.04 -17.05 6.34
N ILE A 8 -3.15 -17.42 5.69
CA ILE A 8 -3.24 -17.47 4.23
C ILE A 8 -3.03 -16.07 3.63
N LEU A 9 -3.71 -15.05 4.15
CA LEU A 9 -3.64 -13.68 3.63
C LEU A 9 -2.21 -13.09 3.74
N SER A 10 -1.52 -13.33 4.86
CA SER A 10 -0.20 -12.77 5.15
C SER A 10 0.96 -13.60 4.62
N ARG A 11 0.70 -14.80 4.11
CA ARG A 11 1.73 -15.69 3.56
C ARG A 11 2.49 -14.99 2.42
N PRO A 12 3.82 -14.95 2.45
CA PRO A 12 4.62 -14.40 1.36
C PRO A 12 4.26 -15.02 0.01
N PHE A 13 4.40 -14.23 -1.04
CA PHE A 13 4.25 -14.73 -2.42
C PHE A 13 5.54 -15.39 -2.90
N GLU A 14 5.40 -16.40 -3.76
CA GLU A 14 6.52 -17.04 -4.42
C GLU A 14 7.23 -16.03 -5.36
N ARG A 15 8.52 -16.20 -5.55
CA ARG A 15 9.30 -15.29 -6.42
C ARG A 15 8.74 -15.20 -7.85
N SER A 16 8.15 -16.26 -8.36
CA SER A 16 7.50 -16.31 -9.68
C SER A 16 6.23 -15.45 -9.77
N GLU A 17 5.56 -15.17 -8.65
CA GLU A 17 4.36 -14.36 -8.56
C GLU A 17 4.67 -12.86 -8.42
N ILE A 18 5.92 -12.54 -7.99
CA ILE A 18 6.37 -11.17 -7.78
C ILE A 18 6.93 -10.62 -9.08
N LYS A 19 6.40 -9.47 -9.51
CA LYS A 19 6.85 -8.71 -10.67
C LYS A 19 7.62 -7.48 -10.20
N GLN A 20 8.37 -6.90 -11.12
CA GLN A 20 9.16 -5.70 -10.85
C GLN A 20 8.78 -4.57 -11.80
N ARG A 21 8.79 -3.37 -11.29
CA ARG A 21 8.60 -2.14 -12.08
C ARG A 21 9.58 -1.07 -11.63
N PRO A 22 9.92 -0.11 -12.51
CA PRO A 22 10.68 1.07 -12.10
C PRO A 22 9.91 1.85 -11.03
N GLY A 23 10.60 2.23 -9.97
CA GLY A 23 10.11 3.11 -8.92
C GLY A 23 10.76 4.49 -8.97
N TYR A 24 10.52 5.30 -7.95
CA TYR A 24 11.12 6.62 -7.80
C TYR A 24 12.64 6.51 -7.53
N ASN A 25 13.43 7.45 -8.06
CA ASN A 25 14.90 7.50 -7.89
C ASN A 25 15.67 6.27 -8.37
N GLY A 26 15.21 5.60 -9.42
CA GLY A 26 15.90 4.44 -9.99
C GLY A 26 15.81 3.17 -9.14
N LYS A 27 15.00 3.18 -8.08
CA LYS A 27 14.68 1.96 -7.32
C LYS A 27 13.78 1.06 -8.13
N THR A 28 13.93 -0.24 -7.95
CA THR A 28 12.99 -1.23 -8.47
C THR A 28 11.98 -1.57 -7.38
N LEU A 29 10.70 -1.54 -7.73
CA LEU A 29 9.60 -1.88 -6.82
C LEU A 29 9.06 -3.26 -7.16
N ASP A 30 8.98 -4.11 -6.15
CA ASP A 30 8.32 -5.40 -6.23
C ASP A 30 6.82 -5.21 -6.10
N TYR A 31 6.02 -5.91 -6.90
CA TYR A 31 4.57 -5.89 -6.82
C TYR A 31 3.98 -7.23 -7.26
N VAL A 32 2.71 -7.44 -6.92
CA VAL A 32 1.92 -8.57 -7.42
C VAL A 32 0.79 -8.07 -8.32
N GLU A 33 0.43 -8.88 -9.30
CA GLU A 33 -0.67 -8.57 -10.21
C GLU A 33 -2.03 -8.79 -9.55
N ALA A 34 -3.08 -8.14 -10.06
CA ALA A 34 -4.42 -8.23 -9.47
C ALA A 34 -4.96 -9.67 -9.43
N HIS A 35 -4.70 -10.48 -10.47
CA HIS A 35 -5.15 -11.87 -10.48
C HIS A 35 -4.51 -12.73 -9.38
N THR A 36 -3.27 -12.45 -9.01
CA THR A 36 -2.56 -13.11 -7.91
C THR A 36 -3.20 -12.77 -6.56
N VAL A 37 -3.59 -11.49 -6.38
CA VAL A 37 -4.34 -11.06 -5.19
C VAL A 37 -5.73 -11.70 -5.14
N ILE A 38 -6.43 -11.77 -6.26
CA ILE A 38 -7.74 -12.44 -6.37
C ILE A 38 -7.63 -13.91 -5.99
N ALA A 39 -6.61 -14.63 -6.49
CA ALA A 39 -6.37 -16.03 -6.13
C ALA A 39 -6.16 -16.19 -4.62
N ARG A 40 -5.41 -15.30 -3.98
CA ARG A 40 -5.18 -15.29 -2.54
C ARG A 40 -6.46 -15.02 -1.74
N LEU A 41 -7.30 -14.10 -2.19
CA LEU A 41 -8.60 -13.83 -1.56
C LEU A 41 -9.54 -15.03 -1.71
N ASN A 42 -9.57 -15.67 -2.87
CA ASN A 42 -10.36 -16.89 -3.09
C ASN A 42 -9.90 -18.03 -2.17
N GLU A 43 -8.60 -18.22 -2.01
CA GLU A 43 -8.05 -19.23 -1.10
C GLU A 43 -8.41 -18.92 0.37
N ALA A 44 -8.31 -17.66 0.78
CA ALA A 44 -8.51 -17.26 2.17
C ALA A 44 -9.98 -17.27 2.60
N PHE A 45 -10.90 -17.02 1.67
CA PHE A 45 -12.33 -16.85 1.96
C PHE A 45 -13.22 -17.83 1.19
N ASP A 46 -12.66 -18.85 0.53
CA ASP A 46 -13.41 -19.81 -0.30
C ASP A 46 -14.32 -19.13 -1.34
N GLY A 47 -13.87 -18.01 -1.89
CA GLY A 47 -14.61 -17.18 -2.84
C GLY A 47 -15.70 -16.30 -2.21
N ASP A 48 -15.92 -16.37 -0.89
CA ASP A 48 -16.91 -15.53 -0.19
C ASP A 48 -16.35 -14.14 0.13
N TRP A 49 -16.21 -13.32 -0.89
CA TRP A 49 -15.81 -11.93 -0.80
C TRP A 49 -16.41 -11.11 -1.94
N THR A 50 -16.50 -9.80 -1.75
CA THR A 50 -17.07 -8.88 -2.75
C THR A 50 -16.21 -7.62 -2.83
N PHE A 51 -15.93 -7.17 -4.05
CA PHE A 51 -15.33 -5.87 -4.32
C PHE A 51 -16.28 -4.99 -5.11
N GLN A 52 -16.46 -3.76 -4.66
CA GLN A 52 -17.31 -2.76 -5.30
C GLN A 52 -16.52 -1.48 -5.56
N VAL A 53 -16.68 -0.90 -6.74
CA VAL A 53 -16.32 0.49 -7.00
C VAL A 53 -17.43 1.37 -6.44
N VAL A 54 -17.13 2.06 -5.34
CA VAL A 54 -18.09 2.94 -4.65
C VAL A 54 -18.21 4.28 -5.37
N LYS A 55 -17.06 4.81 -5.82
CA LYS A 55 -16.96 6.08 -6.52
C LYS A 55 -15.75 6.08 -7.44
N HIS A 56 -15.83 6.81 -8.53
CA HIS A 56 -14.68 7.10 -9.36
C HIS A 56 -14.68 8.57 -9.75
N ASP A 57 -13.50 9.09 -10.04
CA ASP A 57 -13.29 10.42 -10.57
C ASP A 57 -12.29 10.36 -11.73
N VAL A 58 -12.55 11.14 -12.76
CA VAL A 58 -11.76 11.20 -13.99
C VAL A 58 -11.42 12.65 -14.27
N SER A 59 -10.11 12.95 -14.23
CA SER A 59 -9.57 14.23 -14.65
C SER A 59 -8.80 14.10 -15.97
N GLU A 60 -8.18 15.17 -16.41
CA GLU A 60 -7.28 15.14 -17.57
C GLU A 60 -6.00 14.35 -17.29
N THR A 61 -5.55 14.31 -16.04
CA THR A 61 -4.29 13.72 -15.61
C THR A 61 -4.41 12.35 -14.96
N ASP A 62 -5.54 12.07 -14.31
CA ASP A 62 -5.68 10.91 -13.45
C ASP A 62 -7.08 10.30 -13.51
N VAL A 63 -7.13 9.00 -13.22
CA VAL A 63 -8.34 8.27 -12.85
C VAL A 63 -8.17 7.79 -11.42
N ILE A 64 -9.13 8.11 -10.56
CA ILE A 64 -9.15 7.70 -9.15
C ILE A 64 -10.40 6.88 -8.89
N VAL A 65 -10.25 5.78 -8.19
CA VAL A 65 -11.32 4.87 -7.79
C VAL A 65 -11.33 4.73 -6.27
N LEU A 66 -12.46 4.98 -5.64
CA LEU A 66 -12.73 4.55 -4.27
C LEU A 66 -13.42 3.19 -4.33
N GLY A 67 -12.82 2.18 -3.76
CA GLY A 67 -13.38 0.84 -3.72
C GLY A 67 -13.59 0.34 -2.30
N ARG A 68 -14.48 -0.66 -2.21
CA ARG A 68 -14.82 -1.35 -0.97
C ARG A 68 -14.66 -2.84 -1.18
N LEU A 69 -13.85 -3.46 -0.33
CA LEU A 69 -13.69 -4.90 -0.22
C LEU A 69 -14.41 -5.38 1.03
N VAL A 70 -15.29 -6.35 0.88
CA VAL A 70 -15.97 -7.04 1.98
C VAL A 70 -15.53 -8.50 1.96
N ALA A 71 -14.92 -8.98 3.03
CA ALA A 71 -14.43 -10.35 3.12
C ALA A 71 -14.33 -10.80 4.57
N GLY A 72 -14.85 -12.00 4.90
CA GLY A 72 -14.79 -12.54 6.25
C GLY A 72 -15.41 -11.65 7.33
N GLY A 73 -16.44 -10.88 7.00
CA GLY A 73 -17.08 -9.91 7.90
C GLY A 73 -16.35 -8.58 8.06
N GLU A 74 -15.19 -8.43 7.44
CA GLU A 74 -14.41 -7.19 7.44
C GLU A 74 -14.75 -6.32 6.24
N ILE A 75 -14.78 -5.01 6.44
CA ILE A 75 -14.95 -4.01 5.37
C ILE A 75 -13.69 -3.17 5.31
N LYS A 76 -13.08 -3.11 4.12
CA LYS A 76 -11.91 -2.27 3.86
C LYS A 76 -12.19 -1.37 2.67
N GLU A 77 -11.94 -0.08 2.82
CA GLU A 77 -12.04 0.92 1.76
C GLU A 77 -10.68 1.56 1.50
N GLN A 78 -10.38 1.81 0.25
CA GLN A 78 -9.13 2.46 -0.13
C GLN A 78 -9.29 3.12 -1.51
N PHE A 79 -8.42 4.06 -1.79
CA PHE A 79 -8.29 4.63 -3.13
C PHE A 79 -7.29 3.85 -3.96
N GLY A 80 -7.59 3.71 -5.24
CA GLY A 80 -6.67 3.29 -6.29
C GLY A 80 -6.60 4.34 -7.37
N GLY A 81 -5.49 4.43 -8.07
CA GLY A 81 -5.31 5.43 -9.09
C GLY A 81 -4.51 4.95 -10.28
N LYS A 82 -4.71 5.63 -11.40
CA LYS A 82 -3.98 5.44 -12.65
C LYS A 82 -3.75 6.81 -13.28
N PRO A 83 -2.48 7.25 -13.43
CA PRO A 83 -2.17 8.41 -14.26
C PRO A 83 -2.61 8.16 -15.71
N ARG A 84 -3.27 9.14 -16.31
CA ARG A 84 -3.63 9.09 -17.71
C ARG A 84 -2.41 9.39 -18.58
N THR A 85 -2.25 8.62 -19.62
CA THR A 85 -1.18 8.82 -20.59
C THR A 85 -1.77 9.17 -21.95
N SER A 86 -1.07 9.95 -22.74
CA SER A 86 -1.48 10.29 -24.10
C SER A 86 -1.71 8.99 -24.90
N GLY A 87 -2.90 8.86 -25.49
CA GLY A 87 -3.30 7.68 -26.25
C GLY A 87 -3.89 6.53 -25.43
N SER A 88 -3.93 6.61 -24.09
CA SER A 88 -4.64 5.61 -23.29
C SER A 88 -6.16 5.72 -23.47
N GLN A 89 -6.83 4.57 -23.45
CA GLN A 89 -8.29 4.54 -23.47
C GLN A 89 -8.83 4.64 -22.05
N LEU A 90 -9.88 5.45 -21.86
CA LEU A 90 -10.48 5.66 -20.53
C LEU A 90 -10.93 4.35 -19.87
N GLY A 91 -11.48 3.41 -20.65
CA GLY A 91 -11.89 2.12 -20.12
C GLY A 91 -10.73 1.30 -19.54
N ASP A 92 -9.55 1.38 -20.14
CA ASP A 92 -8.37 0.68 -19.64
C ASP A 92 -7.77 1.38 -18.41
N ASP A 93 -7.80 2.72 -18.38
CA ASP A 93 -7.39 3.49 -17.21
C ASP A 93 -8.31 3.21 -16.01
N LEU A 94 -9.63 3.11 -16.22
CA LEU A 94 -10.61 2.74 -15.17
C LEU A 94 -10.36 1.32 -14.64
N LYS A 95 -10.12 0.35 -15.51
CA LYS A 95 -9.78 -1.02 -15.10
C LYS A 95 -8.49 -1.08 -14.31
N ALA A 96 -7.47 -0.35 -14.74
CA ALA A 96 -6.18 -0.29 -14.06
C ALA A 96 -6.31 0.35 -12.67
N ALA A 97 -7.05 1.47 -12.55
CA ALA A 97 -7.34 2.12 -11.27
C ALA A 97 -8.16 1.22 -10.34
N GLY A 98 -9.15 0.48 -10.87
CA GLY A 98 -9.92 -0.51 -10.10
C GLY A 98 -9.06 -1.67 -9.60
N SER A 99 -8.16 -2.18 -10.43
CA SER A 99 -7.21 -3.23 -10.05
C SER A 99 -6.22 -2.76 -8.97
N ASP A 100 -5.73 -1.53 -9.07
CA ASP A 100 -4.88 -0.91 -8.06
C ASP A 100 -5.65 -0.74 -6.74
N CYS A 101 -6.90 -0.29 -6.81
CA CYS A 101 -7.78 -0.15 -5.66
C CYS A 101 -8.02 -1.48 -4.93
N LEU A 102 -8.37 -2.55 -5.66
CA LEU A 102 -8.55 -3.89 -5.08
C LEU A 102 -7.29 -4.36 -4.35
N LYS A 103 -6.11 -4.22 -4.95
CA LYS A 103 -4.84 -4.59 -4.33
C LYS A 103 -4.61 -3.82 -3.02
N LYS A 104 -4.89 -2.53 -3.00
CA LYS A 104 -4.75 -1.69 -1.80
C LYS A 104 -5.75 -2.04 -0.70
N CYS A 105 -7.00 -2.36 -1.05
CA CYS A 105 -7.96 -2.89 -0.08
C CYS A 105 -7.49 -4.22 0.50
N ALA A 106 -6.99 -5.14 -0.33
CA ALA A 106 -6.50 -6.44 0.10
C ALA A 106 -5.26 -6.32 1.02
N THR A 107 -4.40 -5.32 0.79
CA THR A 107 -3.25 -5.04 1.65
C THR A 107 -3.68 -4.69 3.08
N LEU A 108 -4.83 -4.04 3.27
CA LEU A 108 -5.40 -3.77 4.59
C LEU A 108 -5.88 -5.05 5.32
N LEU A 109 -5.98 -6.18 4.63
CA LEU A 109 -6.22 -7.51 5.19
C LEU A 109 -4.93 -8.31 5.39
N GLY A 110 -3.77 -7.77 4.99
CA GLY A 110 -2.46 -8.40 5.13
C GLY A 110 -1.86 -8.94 3.82
N VAL A 111 -2.61 -8.93 2.71
CA VAL A 111 -2.12 -9.45 1.41
C VAL A 111 -0.99 -8.58 0.87
N ALA A 112 0.15 -9.19 0.56
CA ALA A 112 1.33 -8.53 0.00
C ALA A 112 1.90 -7.39 0.87
N LEU A 113 1.50 -7.26 2.13
CA LEU A 113 1.91 -6.16 3.01
C LEU A 113 3.43 -6.06 3.13
N HIS A 114 4.16 -7.17 3.08
CA HIS A 114 5.63 -7.21 3.13
C HIS A 114 6.30 -6.51 1.94
N LEU A 115 5.66 -6.44 0.78
CA LEU A 115 6.22 -5.78 -0.41
C LEU A 115 6.18 -4.25 -0.32
N TYR A 116 5.30 -3.70 0.52
CA TYR A 116 5.12 -2.24 0.67
C TYR A 116 5.94 -1.63 1.81
N ARG A 117 6.67 -2.45 2.57
CA ARG A 117 7.50 -1.95 3.68
C ARG A 117 8.68 -1.08 3.22
N ASP A 118 9.12 -1.27 1.98
CA ASP A 118 10.24 -0.55 1.39
C ASP A 118 9.80 0.58 0.44
N GLU A 119 8.49 0.78 0.23
CA GLU A 119 7.97 1.95 -0.48
C GLU A 119 8.11 3.19 0.41
N VAL A 120 9.17 3.95 0.22
CA VAL A 120 9.30 5.29 0.80
C VAL A 120 8.28 6.18 0.10
N VAL A 121 7.21 6.54 0.79
CA VAL A 121 6.27 7.55 0.32
C VAL A 121 7.01 8.89 0.26
N PRO A 122 7.05 9.60 -0.88
CA PRO A 122 7.65 10.92 -0.93
C PRO A 122 6.94 11.84 0.07
N GLY A 123 7.65 12.28 1.12
CA GLY A 123 7.10 13.10 2.20
C GLY A 123 6.90 12.39 3.54
N ASP A 124 6.98 11.08 3.61
CA ASP A 124 7.12 10.36 4.87
C ASP A 124 8.60 10.31 5.25
N ASN A 125 9.01 11.21 6.13
CA ASN A 125 10.27 11.12 6.85
C ASN A 125 10.14 10.00 7.89
N GLY A 126 9.85 8.77 7.43
CA GLY A 126 9.85 7.58 8.27
C GLY A 126 11.20 7.46 8.94
N ASP A 127 11.19 7.64 10.24
CA ASP A 127 12.28 7.34 11.15
C ASP A 127 12.60 5.83 11.05
N ASN A 128 13.30 5.48 9.97
CA ASN A 128 13.94 4.17 9.86
C ASN A 128 15.21 4.23 10.70
N GLY A 129 15.16 3.59 11.88
CA GLY A 129 16.22 3.40 12.83
C GLY A 129 17.65 3.34 12.28
N LYS A 130 18.14 4.46 11.79
CA LYS A 130 19.57 4.74 11.75
C LYS A 130 19.94 5.11 13.17
N THR A 131 20.79 4.32 13.76
CA THR A 131 21.57 4.72 14.92
C THR A 131 21.96 6.17 14.74
N GLU A 132 21.34 7.05 15.56
CA GLU A 132 21.66 8.47 15.57
C GLU A 132 23.17 8.61 15.72
N ASP A 133 23.81 9.13 14.70
CA ASP A 133 25.16 9.65 14.81
C ASP A 133 25.05 10.86 15.75
N ARG A 134 25.47 10.65 17.00
CA ARG A 134 25.23 11.55 18.15
C ARG A 134 25.87 12.92 17.98
N ASP A 135 26.70 13.09 16.96
CA ASP A 135 27.54 14.28 16.77
C ASP A 135 27.04 15.23 15.66
N ASN A 136 25.98 14.90 14.90
CA ASN A 136 25.53 15.70 13.75
C ASN A 136 24.10 16.19 13.83
N LEU A 137 23.68 16.67 14.99
CA LEU A 137 22.35 17.25 15.19
C LEU A 137 22.29 18.68 14.66
N THR A 138 21.22 19.00 13.91
CA THR A 138 20.92 20.37 13.50
C THR A 138 20.62 21.27 14.72
N PRO A 139 20.79 22.60 14.63
CA PRO A 139 20.48 23.50 15.73
C PRO A 139 19.06 23.33 16.29
N ALA A 140 18.08 23.09 15.44
CA ALA A 140 16.68 22.87 15.85
C ALA A 140 16.50 21.55 16.64
N GLN A 141 17.19 20.48 16.24
CA GLN A 141 17.17 19.19 16.93
C GLN A 141 17.85 19.26 18.31
N LYS A 142 18.90 20.05 18.45
CA LYS A 142 19.56 20.30 19.74
C LYS A 142 18.62 20.99 20.73
N VAL A 143 17.92 22.04 20.31
CA VAL A 143 16.93 22.76 21.13
C VAL A 143 15.76 21.85 21.56
N LEU A 144 15.27 21.00 20.65
CA LEU A 144 14.18 20.08 20.97
C LEU A 144 14.60 19.01 21.99
N ARG A 145 15.83 18.55 21.91
CA ARG A 145 16.40 17.56 22.84
C ARG A 145 16.58 18.15 24.25
N GLU A 146 17.07 19.40 24.34
CA GLU A 146 17.21 20.10 25.60
C GLU A 146 15.86 20.32 26.30
N ARG A 147 14.81 20.71 25.53
CA ARG A 147 13.46 20.85 26.07
C ARG A 147 12.88 19.52 26.58
N LYS A 148 13.09 18.43 25.85
CA LYS A 148 12.63 17.10 26.31
C LYS A 148 13.37 16.65 27.59
N ALA A 149 14.64 16.92 27.71
CA ALA A 149 15.41 16.61 28.92
C ALA A 149 14.94 17.40 30.14
N GLN A 150 14.57 18.69 29.97
CA GLN A 150 14.04 19.54 31.04
C GLN A 150 12.63 19.12 31.50
N LEU A 151 11.82 18.48 30.62
CA LEU A 151 10.49 17.99 30.98
C LEU A 151 10.50 16.63 31.67
N ALA A 152 11.58 15.85 31.53
CA ALA A 152 11.72 14.54 32.15
C ALA A 152 12.27 14.60 33.60
N THR A 153 12.63 15.79 34.09
CA THR A 153 13.24 16.02 35.44
C THR A 153 12.30 16.74 36.42
N LYS A 154 10.96 16.74 36.11
CA LYS A 154 9.95 17.26 37.05
C LYS A 154 9.02 16.17 37.55
#